data_52fcf137aeb7f63e8fb10466d3c61b2d
#
_entry.id   52fcf137aeb7f63e8fb10466d3c61b2d
#
_cell.length_a   1.000
_cell.length_b   1.000
_cell.length_c   1.000
_cell.angle_alpha   90.00
_cell.angle_beta   90.00
_cell.angle_gamma   90.00
#
_symmetry.space_group_name_H-M   'P 1'
#
loop_
_entity.id
_entity.type
_entity.pdbx_description
1 polymer ?
#
loop_
_entity_poly.entity_id
_entity_poly.type
_entity_poly.pdbx_seq_one_letter_code
_entity_poly.pdbx_strand_id
1 'polypeptide(L)'
;DHPGQLWRGGRLQALAVVGRPGLDTTNWPDSPEAIAVGETLGVQWVDLEEIDNPGNDLAVRGVAAGAANFTRGEGAWFGNGEVYFCCTDGGPAKIGQIWRYRPSRFEGYAQEASEPGELTLFVETEDSRLLEKCDNITVAPWGDLIVVEDGDREQYIRGVTPEGRLYTIGRNAAVTADGEKSEITGPCFSPDGTILFFNVQSGPGRTFAVRGPWARRSPASV
;
A
#
# COMPACT_ATOMS: atom_id res chain seq x y z
N ASP A 1 10.29 -20.85 -12.53
CA ASP A 1 9.38 -19.75 -12.86
C ASP A 1 10.00 -18.86 -13.93
N HIS A 2 9.15 -18.07 -14.60
CA HIS A 2 9.56 -17.25 -15.73
C HIS A 2 9.17 -15.80 -15.47
N PRO A 3 10.06 -14.97 -14.85
CA PRO A 3 9.79 -13.58 -14.55
C PRO A 3 9.23 -12.83 -15.77
N GLY A 4 8.15 -12.07 -15.57
CA GLY A 4 7.48 -11.30 -16.61
C GLY A 4 6.69 -12.11 -17.64
N GLN A 5 6.53 -13.43 -17.46
CA GLN A 5 5.81 -14.30 -18.36
C GLN A 5 4.60 -14.97 -17.65
N LEU A 6 3.70 -14.15 -17.09
CA LEU A 6 2.55 -14.61 -16.31
C LEU A 6 1.67 -15.64 -17.03
N TRP A 7 1.61 -15.60 -18.36
CA TRP A 7 0.85 -16.58 -19.16
C TRP A 7 1.41 -18.01 -19.10
N ARG A 8 2.60 -18.21 -18.54
CA ARG A 8 3.17 -19.55 -18.32
C ARG A 8 2.75 -20.17 -16.99
N GLY A 9 1.87 -19.47 -16.27
CA GLY A 9 1.45 -19.87 -14.94
C GLY A 9 2.43 -19.48 -13.86
N GLY A 10 2.18 -19.95 -12.65
CA GLY A 10 2.97 -19.67 -11.46
C GLY A 10 2.28 -20.26 -10.24
N ARG A 11 2.74 -19.85 -9.06
CA ARG A 11 2.10 -20.16 -7.79
C ARG A 11 1.50 -18.89 -7.22
N LEU A 12 0.30 -18.98 -6.66
CA LEU A 12 -0.25 -17.92 -5.85
C LEU A 12 0.24 -18.13 -4.41
N GLN A 13 0.75 -17.07 -3.82
CA GLN A 13 1.31 -17.11 -2.48
C GLN A 13 0.75 -15.95 -1.65
N ALA A 14 0.66 -16.14 -0.34
CA ALA A 14 0.28 -15.09 0.61
C ALA A 14 1.45 -14.80 1.56
N LEU A 15 1.56 -13.55 2.00
CA LEU A 15 2.63 -13.09 2.89
C LEU A 15 2.34 -13.56 4.32
N ALA A 16 3.32 -14.19 4.96
CA ALA A 16 3.26 -14.66 6.33
C ALA A 16 4.43 -14.09 7.15
N VAL A 17 4.22 -13.82 8.43
CA VAL A 17 5.28 -13.38 9.34
C VAL A 17 5.99 -14.58 9.94
N VAL A 18 7.31 -14.61 9.86
CA VAL A 18 8.13 -15.70 10.38
C VAL A 18 7.91 -15.86 11.89
N GLY A 19 7.55 -17.06 12.31
CA GLY A 19 7.31 -17.38 13.71
C GLY A 19 5.99 -16.85 14.31
N ARG A 20 5.16 -16.16 13.49
CA ARG A 20 3.87 -15.60 13.92
C ARG A 20 2.75 -15.93 12.90
N PRO A 21 2.40 -17.21 12.70
CA PRO A 21 1.41 -17.62 11.72
C PRO A 21 0.04 -17.00 12.05
N GLY A 22 -0.63 -16.49 11.02
CA GLY A 22 -1.94 -15.85 11.14
C GLY A 22 -1.90 -14.50 11.89
N LEU A 23 -0.74 -13.82 11.94
CA LEU A 23 -0.62 -12.54 12.63
C LEU A 23 -1.69 -11.57 12.16
N ASP A 24 -2.42 -11.00 13.10
CA ASP A 24 -3.31 -9.86 12.86
C ASP A 24 -2.48 -8.56 12.80
N THR A 25 -2.44 -7.93 11.63
CA THR A 25 -1.68 -6.70 11.38
C THR A 25 -2.54 -5.46 11.48
N THR A 26 -3.82 -5.59 11.82
CA THR A 26 -4.79 -4.50 11.73
C THR A 26 -4.54 -3.36 12.72
N ASN A 27 -3.89 -3.63 13.86
CA ASN A 27 -3.75 -2.70 14.98
C ASN A 27 -5.09 -2.13 15.47
N TRP A 28 -6.19 -2.84 15.25
CA TRP A 28 -7.48 -2.39 15.78
C TRP A 28 -7.49 -2.45 17.31
N PRO A 29 -8.39 -1.71 17.99
CA PRO A 29 -8.43 -1.68 19.45
C PRO A 29 -8.61 -3.04 20.13
N ASP A 30 -9.13 -4.02 19.41
CA ASP A 30 -9.35 -5.40 19.84
C ASP A 30 -8.30 -6.40 19.29
N SER A 31 -7.30 -5.92 18.56
CA SER A 31 -6.19 -6.76 18.09
C SER A 31 -5.39 -7.32 19.28
N PRO A 32 -4.95 -8.60 19.20
CA PRO A 32 -4.24 -9.25 20.30
C PRO A 32 -2.93 -8.56 20.69
N GLU A 33 -2.31 -7.89 19.73
CA GLU A 33 -1.06 -7.15 19.89
C GLU A 33 -1.02 -6.00 18.91
N ALA A 34 -0.24 -4.96 19.22
CA ALA A 34 -0.04 -3.81 18.36
C ALA A 34 1.38 -3.86 17.77
N ILE A 35 1.49 -3.57 16.48
CA ILE A 35 2.76 -3.44 15.75
C ILE A 35 3.10 -1.96 15.73
N ALA A 36 4.30 -1.60 16.19
CA ALA A 36 4.72 -0.20 16.22
C ALA A 36 5.11 0.32 14.83
N VAL A 37 4.85 1.60 14.56
CA VAL A 37 5.38 2.26 13.36
C VAL A 37 6.92 2.17 13.36
N GLY A 38 7.48 1.70 12.26
CA GLY A 38 8.91 1.42 12.10
C GLY A 38 9.31 0.02 12.57
N GLU A 39 8.44 -0.75 13.21
CA GLU A 39 8.71 -2.15 13.53
C GLU A 39 8.86 -2.96 12.25
N THR A 40 9.93 -3.75 12.18
CA THR A 40 10.25 -4.59 11.04
C THR A 40 10.11 -6.06 11.41
N LEU A 41 9.35 -6.80 10.61
CA LEU A 41 9.04 -8.21 10.77
C LEU A 41 9.69 -9.01 9.64
N GLY A 42 10.34 -10.12 9.97
CA GLY A 42 10.78 -11.08 8.96
C GLY A 42 9.57 -11.77 8.34
N VAL A 43 9.56 -11.93 7.02
CA VAL A 43 8.41 -12.52 6.32
C VAL A 43 8.81 -13.61 5.33
N GLN A 44 7.86 -14.48 5.05
CA GLN A 44 7.97 -15.57 4.10
C GLN A 44 6.67 -15.71 3.30
N TRP A 45 6.71 -16.45 2.19
CA TRP A 45 5.54 -16.71 1.38
C TRP A 45 4.97 -18.11 1.65
N VAL A 46 3.65 -18.21 1.80
CA VAL A 46 2.95 -19.49 1.92
C VAL A 46 2.16 -19.76 0.65
N ASP A 47 2.29 -20.96 0.11
CA ASP A 47 1.58 -21.36 -1.12
C ASP A 47 0.08 -21.49 -0.86
N LEU A 48 -0.73 -21.07 -1.82
CA LEU A 48 -2.18 -21.25 -1.81
C LEU A 48 -2.57 -22.18 -2.97
N GLU A 49 -3.37 -23.18 -2.64
CA GLU A 49 -3.93 -24.11 -3.61
C GLU A 49 -5.35 -23.70 -4.03
N GLU A 50 -5.94 -24.37 -5.02
CA GLU A 50 -7.30 -24.14 -5.51
C GLU A 50 -7.61 -22.64 -5.74
N ILE A 51 -6.73 -21.98 -6.47
CA ILE A 51 -6.72 -20.52 -6.67
C ILE A 51 -7.92 -19.98 -7.45
N ASP A 52 -8.66 -20.83 -8.17
CA ASP A 52 -9.90 -20.43 -8.84
C ASP A 52 -11.01 -19.99 -7.86
N ASN A 53 -10.83 -20.30 -6.60
CA ASN A 53 -11.62 -19.77 -5.47
C ASN A 53 -13.15 -19.78 -5.66
N PRO A 54 -13.75 -20.92 -6.04
CA PRO A 54 -15.20 -20.98 -6.30
C PRO A 54 -16.05 -20.71 -5.04
N GLY A 55 -15.48 -20.91 -3.84
CA GLY A 55 -16.12 -20.65 -2.55
C GLY A 55 -15.94 -19.22 -2.02
N ASN A 56 -15.20 -18.37 -2.72
CA ASN A 56 -14.82 -17.02 -2.25
C ASN A 56 -14.19 -17.02 -0.83
N ASP A 57 -13.33 -18.00 -0.56
CA ASP A 57 -12.74 -18.28 0.76
C ASP A 57 -11.20 -18.19 0.79
N LEU A 58 -10.59 -17.71 -0.29
CA LEU A 58 -9.14 -17.70 -0.48
C LEU A 58 -8.42 -16.94 0.65
N ALA A 59 -8.96 -15.81 1.10
CA ALA A 59 -8.39 -15.05 2.20
C ALA A 59 -8.44 -15.85 3.53
N VAL A 60 -9.55 -16.53 3.80
CA VAL A 60 -9.71 -17.38 5.00
C VAL A 60 -8.72 -18.54 4.96
N ARG A 61 -8.58 -19.20 3.83
CA ARG A 61 -7.61 -20.29 3.64
C ARG A 61 -6.17 -19.80 3.75
N GLY A 62 -5.90 -18.58 3.26
CA GLY A 62 -4.60 -17.95 3.41
C GLY A 62 -4.21 -17.78 4.88
N VAL A 63 -5.09 -17.22 5.70
CA VAL A 63 -4.87 -17.07 7.15
C VAL A 63 -4.71 -18.44 7.82
N ALA A 64 -5.55 -19.42 7.46
CA ALA A 64 -5.43 -20.79 7.98
C ALA A 64 -4.10 -21.47 7.59
N ALA A 65 -3.52 -21.12 6.44
CA ALA A 65 -2.19 -21.54 6.02
C ALA A 65 -1.05 -20.75 6.70
N GLY A 66 -1.37 -19.77 7.53
CA GLY A 66 -0.40 -18.98 8.30
C GLY A 66 -0.09 -17.60 7.71
N ALA A 67 -0.77 -17.18 6.63
CA ALA A 67 -0.64 -15.83 6.12
C ALA A 67 -1.02 -14.76 7.15
N ALA A 68 -0.37 -13.62 7.13
CA ALA A 68 -0.77 -12.48 7.94
C ALA A 68 -2.12 -11.92 7.47
N ASN A 69 -2.91 -11.42 8.42
CA ASN A 69 -4.21 -10.84 8.15
C ASN A 69 -4.09 -9.32 7.98
N PHE A 70 -4.24 -8.86 6.75
CA PHE A 70 -4.29 -7.43 6.40
C PHE A 70 -5.74 -7.01 6.16
N THR A 71 -6.10 -5.82 6.66
CA THR A 71 -7.46 -5.29 6.48
C THR A 71 -7.54 -4.40 5.25
N ARG A 72 -8.54 -4.63 4.39
CA ARG A 72 -8.81 -3.84 3.20
C ARG A 72 -7.53 -3.43 2.46
N GLY A 73 -6.78 -4.42 1.97
CA GLY A 73 -5.62 -4.19 1.12
C GLY A 73 -6.08 -3.55 -0.20
N GLU A 74 -5.53 -2.38 -0.53
CA GLU A 74 -5.89 -1.60 -1.71
C GLU A 74 -4.66 -1.35 -2.60
N GLY A 75 -4.29 -0.10 -2.88
CA GLY A 75 -3.19 0.21 -3.77
C GLY A 75 -1.86 -0.39 -3.34
N ALA A 76 -1.10 -0.91 -4.31
CA ALA A 76 0.26 -1.39 -4.12
C ALA A 76 1.16 -0.88 -5.24
N TRP A 77 2.40 -0.53 -4.92
CA TRP A 77 3.36 -0.04 -5.90
C TRP A 77 4.79 -0.50 -5.60
N PHE A 78 5.50 -0.89 -6.65
CA PHE A 78 6.92 -1.19 -6.56
C PHE A 78 7.75 0.04 -6.92
N GLY A 79 8.69 0.39 -6.07
CA GLY A 79 9.65 1.47 -6.29
C GLY A 79 10.78 1.43 -5.27
N ASN A 80 11.93 1.99 -5.58
CA ASN A 80 13.11 2.01 -4.71
C ASN A 80 13.59 0.60 -4.27
N GLY A 81 13.27 -0.45 -5.05
CA GLY A 81 13.58 -1.84 -4.70
C GLY A 81 12.65 -2.46 -3.65
N GLU A 82 11.57 -1.79 -3.30
CA GLU A 82 10.60 -2.19 -2.27
C GLU A 82 9.16 -2.15 -2.82
N VAL A 83 8.24 -2.83 -2.17
CA VAL A 83 6.80 -2.74 -2.43
C VAL A 83 6.14 -1.98 -1.29
N TYR A 84 5.34 -0.99 -1.62
CA TYR A 84 4.48 -0.29 -0.67
C TYR A 84 3.03 -0.65 -0.95
N PHE A 85 2.23 -0.84 0.10
CA PHE A 85 0.79 -1.10 -0.07
C PHE A 85 -0.03 -0.48 1.06
N CYS A 86 -1.27 -0.13 0.72
CA CYS A 86 -2.23 0.48 1.62
C CYS A 86 -3.14 -0.57 2.24
N CYS A 87 -3.47 -0.38 3.52
CA CYS A 87 -4.55 -1.07 4.22
C CYS A 87 -5.52 0.01 4.74
N THR A 88 -6.61 0.23 4.02
CA THR A 88 -7.49 1.40 4.18
C THR A 88 -8.13 1.52 5.56
N ASP A 89 -8.43 0.39 6.22
CA ASP A 89 -9.06 0.35 7.54
C ASP A 89 -8.08 -0.03 8.67
N GLY A 90 -6.77 -0.01 8.41
CA GLY A 90 -5.79 -0.31 9.44
C GLY A 90 -5.62 0.80 10.47
N GLY A 91 -4.97 0.45 11.60
CA GLY A 91 -4.69 1.33 12.70
C GLY A 91 -5.80 1.43 13.76
N PRO A 92 -5.48 1.94 14.97
CA PRO A 92 -6.43 2.03 16.09
C PRO A 92 -7.66 2.88 15.78
N ALA A 93 -7.50 3.93 14.97
CA ALA A 93 -8.58 4.80 14.51
C ALA A 93 -9.29 4.28 13.23
N LYS A 94 -8.83 3.16 12.66
CA LYS A 94 -9.34 2.57 11.41
C LYS A 94 -9.33 3.55 10.23
N ILE A 95 -8.28 4.35 10.13
CA ILE A 95 -8.12 5.39 9.09
C ILE A 95 -6.96 5.17 8.14
N GLY A 96 -6.28 4.02 8.25
CA GLY A 96 -5.33 3.55 7.27
C GLY A 96 -3.93 3.27 7.78
N GLN A 97 -3.30 2.32 7.14
CA GLN A 97 -1.89 1.96 7.32
C GLN A 97 -1.22 1.90 5.95
N ILE A 98 0.07 2.23 5.90
CA ILE A 98 0.93 1.96 4.76
C ILE A 98 2.03 1.01 5.22
N TRP A 99 2.14 -0.10 4.51
CA TRP A 99 3.15 -1.12 4.74
C TRP A 99 4.24 -1.03 3.69
N ARG A 100 5.46 -1.35 4.08
CA ARG A 100 6.62 -1.46 3.21
C ARG A 100 7.18 -2.87 3.28
N TYR A 101 7.22 -3.55 2.14
CA TYR A 101 7.85 -4.85 1.97
C TYR A 101 9.16 -4.70 1.22
N ARG A 102 10.24 -5.14 1.83
CA ARG A 102 11.56 -5.27 1.19
C ARG A 102 11.80 -6.75 0.88
N PRO A 103 11.85 -7.13 -0.42
CA PRO A 103 12.12 -8.49 -0.80
C PRO A 103 13.46 -9.00 -0.26
N SER A 104 13.53 -10.29 0.04
CA SER A 104 14.80 -10.97 0.26
C SER A 104 15.68 -10.86 -0.99
N ARG A 105 17.00 -10.76 -0.82
CA ARG A 105 17.91 -10.94 -1.97
C ARG A 105 17.82 -12.34 -2.57
N PHE A 106 17.26 -13.29 -1.85
CA PHE A 106 17.00 -14.66 -2.28
C PHE A 106 15.53 -14.95 -2.58
N GLU A 107 14.74 -13.90 -2.85
CA GLU A 107 13.31 -14.01 -3.14
C GLU A 107 13.01 -15.12 -4.15
N GLY A 108 12.18 -16.09 -3.73
CA GLY A 108 11.82 -17.26 -4.52
C GLY A 108 12.86 -18.38 -4.59
N TYR A 109 13.98 -18.27 -3.85
CA TYR A 109 14.99 -19.31 -3.73
C TYR A 109 14.98 -19.95 -2.33
N ALA A 110 15.50 -21.17 -2.21
CA ALA A 110 15.53 -21.89 -0.93
C ALA A 110 16.29 -21.13 0.19
N GLN A 111 17.24 -20.29 -0.16
CA GLN A 111 18.03 -19.48 0.76
C GLN A 111 17.21 -18.36 1.43
N GLU A 112 16.04 -18.01 0.90
CA GLU A 112 15.12 -17.04 1.50
C GLU A 112 14.74 -17.43 2.93
N ALA A 113 14.62 -18.72 3.23
CA ALA A 113 14.35 -19.21 4.58
C ALA A 113 15.40 -18.80 5.63
N SER A 114 16.66 -18.56 5.21
CA SER A 114 17.74 -18.10 6.09
C SER A 114 17.94 -16.59 6.11
N GLU A 115 17.48 -15.91 5.08
CA GLU A 115 17.50 -14.46 4.95
C GLU A 115 16.13 -13.98 4.41
N PRO A 116 15.10 -13.95 5.28
CA PRO A 116 13.73 -13.61 4.86
C PRO A 116 13.62 -12.16 4.39
N GLY A 117 12.57 -11.88 3.61
CA GLY A 117 12.17 -10.51 3.33
C GLY A 117 11.74 -9.79 4.60
N GLU A 118 11.59 -8.48 4.51
CA GLU A 118 11.24 -7.61 5.64
C GLU A 118 9.93 -6.88 5.36
N LEU A 119 9.02 -6.90 6.33
CA LEU A 119 7.79 -6.12 6.33
C LEU A 119 7.85 -5.08 7.44
N THR A 120 7.65 -3.82 7.11
CA THR A 120 7.67 -2.72 8.10
C THR A 120 6.32 -2.00 8.08
N LEU A 121 5.73 -1.76 9.25
CA LEU A 121 4.65 -0.78 9.37
C LEU A 121 5.25 0.61 9.14
N PHE A 122 5.06 1.14 7.93
CA PHE A 122 5.77 2.33 7.48
C PHE A 122 5.06 3.62 7.91
N VAL A 123 3.73 3.65 7.83
CA VAL A 123 2.91 4.78 8.27
C VAL A 123 1.64 4.28 8.93
N GLU A 124 1.34 4.85 10.08
CA GLU A 124 0.05 4.75 10.76
C GLU A 124 -0.16 6.05 11.54
N THR A 125 -1.39 6.54 11.59
CA THR A 125 -1.75 7.74 12.36
C THR A 125 -3.18 7.63 12.87
N GLU A 126 -3.46 8.29 13.99
CA GLU A 126 -4.83 8.48 14.49
C GLU A 126 -5.38 9.87 14.14
N ASP A 127 -4.58 10.71 13.47
CA ASP A 127 -4.98 12.05 13.06
C ASP A 127 -5.44 12.05 11.59
N SER A 128 -6.75 12.03 11.38
CA SER A 128 -7.36 12.06 10.05
C SER A 128 -7.03 13.32 9.23
N ARG A 129 -6.44 14.35 9.85
CA ARG A 129 -5.95 15.53 9.11
C ARG A 129 -4.64 15.22 8.36
N LEU A 130 -3.90 14.21 8.81
CA LEU A 130 -2.64 13.80 8.20
C LEU A 130 -2.86 12.74 7.13
N LEU A 131 -3.70 11.73 7.41
CA LEU A 131 -4.06 10.66 6.49
C LEU A 131 -5.42 10.10 6.87
N GLU A 132 -6.33 9.94 5.91
CA GLU A 132 -7.63 9.32 6.11
C GLU A 132 -7.94 8.34 4.98
N LYS A 133 -8.01 7.03 5.31
CA LYS A 133 -8.39 6.00 4.35
C LYS A 133 -7.48 5.99 3.10
N CYS A 134 -6.18 5.74 3.32
CA CYS A 134 -5.26 5.58 2.19
C CYS A 134 -5.74 4.46 1.27
N ASP A 135 -5.85 4.78 -0.02
CA ASP A 135 -6.37 3.86 -1.03
C ASP A 135 -5.29 3.52 -2.07
N ASN A 136 -5.07 4.37 -3.07
CA ASN A 136 -4.06 4.10 -4.08
C ASN A 136 -2.74 4.83 -3.79
N ILE A 137 -1.65 4.24 -4.28
CA ILE A 137 -0.29 4.67 -4.00
C ILE A 137 0.60 4.59 -5.25
N THR A 138 1.58 5.48 -5.37
CA THR A 138 2.68 5.39 -6.34
C THR A 138 3.96 5.94 -5.71
N VAL A 139 5.12 5.60 -6.30
CA VAL A 139 6.41 6.19 -5.91
C VAL A 139 6.75 7.33 -6.87
N ALA A 140 7.01 8.49 -6.29
CA ALA A 140 7.40 9.67 -7.04
C ALA A 140 8.85 9.56 -7.56
N PRO A 141 9.21 10.27 -8.65
CA PRO A 141 10.57 10.25 -9.20
C PRO A 141 11.68 10.68 -8.23
N TRP A 142 11.33 11.37 -7.16
CA TRP A 142 12.26 11.79 -6.09
C TRP A 142 12.25 10.90 -4.85
N GLY A 143 11.53 9.76 -4.91
CA GLY A 143 11.55 8.72 -3.87
C GLY A 143 10.44 8.79 -2.83
N ASP A 144 9.67 9.88 -2.74
CA ASP A 144 8.51 9.96 -1.85
C ASP A 144 7.36 9.08 -2.37
N LEU A 145 6.49 8.61 -1.47
CA LEU A 145 5.22 8.01 -1.87
C LEU A 145 4.21 9.13 -2.15
N ILE A 146 3.37 8.92 -3.15
CA ILE A 146 2.16 9.70 -3.39
C ILE A 146 0.97 8.81 -3.13
N VAL A 147 0.13 9.22 -2.20
CA VAL A 147 -1.02 8.46 -1.72
C VAL A 147 -2.28 9.29 -1.93
N VAL A 148 -3.34 8.67 -2.37
CA VAL A 148 -4.67 9.27 -2.46
C VAL A 148 -5.62 8.63 -1.47
N GLU A 149 -6.60 9.40 -1.02
CA GLU A 149 -7.53 9.04 0.05
C GLU A 149 -8.91 8.68 -0.51
N ASP A 150 -9.60 7.73 0.16
CA ASP A 150 -11.01 7.36 -0.02
C ASP A 150 -11.75 7.46 1.33
N GLY A 151 -11.65 8.61 1.98
CA GLY A 151 -12.29 8.89 3.27
C GLY A 151 -13.67 9.53 3.12
N ASP A 152 -14.34 9.70 4.26
CA ASP A 152 -15.68 10.29 4.33
C ASP A 152 -15.67 11.84 4.24
N ARG A 153 -14.47 12.44 4.31
CA ARG A 153 -14.29 13.89 4.34
C ARG A 153 -13.72 14.43 3.04
N GLU A 154 -12.96 15.51 3.13
CA GLU A 154 -12.23 16.05 1.98
C GLU A 154 -11.11 15.11 1.58
N GLN A 155 -11.03 14.79 0.30
CA GLN A 155 -10.05 13.88 -0.25
C GLN A 155 -8.75 14.60 -0.57
N TYR A 156 -7.63 14.05 -0.16
CA TYR A 156 -6.32 14.65 -0.37
C TYR A 156 -5.40 13.77 -1.21
N ILE A 157 -4.47 14.43 -1.87
CA ILE A 157 -3.26 13.81 -2.39
C ILE A 157 -2.17 14.09 -1.37
N ARG A 158 -1.66 13.02 -0.74
CA ARG A 158 -0.62 13.10 0.28
C ARG A 158 0.73 12.70 -0.29
N GLY A 159 1.78 13.30 0.24
CA GLY A 159 3.14 12.81 0.08
C GLY A 159 3.63 12.17 1.37
N VAL A 160 4.45 11.14 1.25
CA VAL A 160 5.13 10.50 2.38
C VAL A 160 6.61 10.43 2.07
N THR A 161 7.44 11.06 2.90
CA THR A 161 8.90 11.02 2.70
C THR A 161 9.47 9.63 2.98
N PRO A 162 10.71 9.30 2.55
CA PRO A 162 11.36 8.03 2.88
C PRO A 162 11.47 7.75 4.38
N GLU A 163 11.38 8.79 5.23
CA GLU A 163 11.35 8.67 6.70
C GLU A 163 9.93 8.55 7.28
N GLY A 164 8.89 8.39 6.44
CA GLY A 164 7.50 8.24 6.87
C GLY A 164 6.78 9.54 7.25
N ARG A 165 7.34 10.72 6.93
CA ARG A 165 6.69 12.01 7.24
C ARG A 165 5.64 12.36 6.19
N LEU A 166 4.43 12.63 6.66
CA LEU A 166 3.28 13.00 5.85
C LEU A 166 3.27 14.51 5.52
N TYR A 167 2.88 14.85 4.29
CA TYR A 167 2.61 16.22 3.86
C TYR A 167 1.50 16.25 2.80
N THR A 168 0.85 17.39 2.63
CA THR A 168 -0.22 17.56 1.64
C THR A 168 0.32 18.12 0.33
N ILE A 169 -0.05 17.48 -0.78
CA ILE A 169 0.24 17.94 -2.14
C ILE A 169 -0.94 18.71 -2.71
N GLY A 170 -2.15 18.19 -2.54
CA GLY A 170 -3.35 18.79 -3.07
C GLY A 170 -4.61 18.30 -2.37
N ARG A 171 -5.71 18.97 -2.66
CA ARG A 171 -7.05 18.66 -2.13
C ARG A 171 -8.05 18.63 -3.27
N ASN A 172 -8.88 17.61 -3.30
CA ASN A 172 -10.06 17.61 -4.14
C ASN A 172 -11.18 18.40 -3.45
N ALA A 173 -11.51 19.57 -4.01
CA ALA A 173 -12.62 20.39 -3.54
C ALA A 173 -13.92 20.15 -4.33
N ALA A 174 -13.91 19.22 -5.31
CA ALA A 174 -15.09 18.88 -6.05
C ALA A 174 -16.07 18.11 -5.15
N VAL A 175 -17.35 18.41 -5.33
CA VAL A 175 -18.45 17.68 -4.72
C VAL A 175 -19.37 17.16 -5.81
N THR A 176 -20.04 16.06 -5.57
CA THR A 176 -21.07 15.51 -6.44
C THR A 176 -22.32 16.37 -6.40
N ALA A 177 -23.29 16.10 -7.28
CA ALA A 177 -24.54 16.86 -7.33
C ALA A 177 -25.38 16.76 -6.04
N ASP A 178 -25.22 15.68 -5.30
CA ASP A 178 -25.82 15.40 -3.99
C ASP A 178 -24.98 15.89 -2.80
N GLY A 179 -23.86 16.57 -3.08
CA GLY A 179 -23.03 17.22 -2.07
C GLY A 179 -21.96 16.34 -1.43
N GLU A 180 -21.81 15.10 -1.91
CA GLU A 180 -20.79 14.20 -1.41
C GLU A 180 -19.39 14.53 -1.94
N LYS A 181 -18.36 14.14 -1.21
CA LYS A 181 -16.97 14.26 -1.64
C LYS A 181 -16.63 13.14 -2.62
N SER A 182 -15.90 13.48 -3.65
CA SER A 182 -15.50 12.52 -4.67
C SER A 182 -14.11 11.96 -4.38
N GLU A 183 -14.00 10.67 -4.40
CA GLU A 183 -12.76 9.92 -4.27
C GLU A 183 -11.74 10.32 -5.33
N ILE A 184 -10.45 10.30 -4.95
CA ILE A 184 -9.31 10.41 -5.86
C ILE A 184 -8.70 9.02 -6.03
N THR A 185 -8.38 8.62 -7.26
CA THR A 185 -7.88 7.28 -7.54
C THR A 185 -6.80 7.25 -8.61
N GLY A 186 -6.01 6.18 -8.63
CA GLY A 186 -5.07 5.83 -9.69
C GLY A 186 -3.92 6.84 -9.90
N PRO A 187 -3.20 7.30 -8.88
CA PRO A 187 -2.08 8.21 -9.06
C PRO A 187 -0.93 7.49 -9.78
N CYS A 188 -0.38 8.11 -10.81
CA CYS A 188 0.85 7.63 -11.45
C CYS A 188 1.60 8.77 -12.12
N PHE A 189 2.92 8.62 -12.25
CA PHE A 189 3.73 9.58 -12.97
C PHE A 189 3.92 9.20 -14.44
N SER A 190 4.10 10.20 -15.29
CA SER A 190 4.61 9.99 -16.65
C SER A 190 5.99 9.32 -16.57
N PRO A 191 6.41 8.58 -17.62
CA PRO A 191 7.72 7.91 -17.62
C PRO A 191 8.92 8.84 -17.41
N ASP A 192 8.78 10.12 -17.81
CA ASP A 192 9.79 11.16 -17.58
C ASP A 192 9.69 11.84 -16.21
N GLY A 193 8.72 11.42 -15.37
CA GLY A 193 8.50 11.93 -14.02
C GLY A 193 7.99 13.37 -13.94
N THR A 194 7.59 13.99 -15.05
CA THR A 194 7.23 15.42 -15.08
C THR A 194 5.76 15.69 -14.81
N ILE A 195 4.89 14.70 -15.02
CA ILE A 195 3.44 14.83 -14.90
C ILE A 195 2.92 13.77 -13.94
N LEU A 196 2.13 14.19 -12.94
CA LEU A 196 1.32 13.33 -12.12
C LEU A 196 -0.08 13.23 -12.73
N PHE A 197 -0.52 12.03 -13.03
CA PHE A 197 -1.89 11.72 -13.42
C PHE A 197 -2.66 11.17 -12.21
N PHE A 198 -3.93 11.51 -12.11
CA PHE A 198 -4.88 10.90 -11.18
C PHE A 198 -6.31 11.10 -11.68
N ASN A 199 -7.25 10.35 -11.11
CA ASN A 199 -8.66 10.45 -11.46
C ASN A 199 -9.46 10.98 -10.27
N VAL A 200 -10.60 11.62 -10.58
CA VAL A 200 -11.66 11.95 -9.62
C VAL A 200 -12.91 11.23 -10.09
N GLN A 201 -13.51 10.40 -9.23
CA GLN A 201 -14.58 9.46 -9.61
C GLN A 201 -15.95 10.09 -9.80
N SER A 202 -16.21 11.30 -9.29
CA SER A 202 -17.53 11.93 -9.42
C SER A 202 -18.02 11.98 -10.87
N GLY A 203 -19.29 11.75 -11.08
CA GLY A 203 -19.88 11.73 -12.41
C GLY A 203 -20.08 13.12 -13.04
N PRO A 204 -19.58 13.37 -14.28
CA PRO A 204 -18.72 12.45 -15.03
C PRO A 204 -17.31 12.38 -14.44
N GLY A 205 -16.71 11.18 -14.39
CA GLY A 205 -15.33 10.99 -13.96
C GLY A 205 -14.35 11.85 -14.75
N ARG A 206 -13.26 12.28 -14.11
CA ARG A 206 -12.24 13.14 -14.72
C ARG A 206 -10.85 12.61 -14.46
N THR A 207 -10.03 12.60 -15.49
CA THR A 207 -8.58 12.38 -15.36
C THR A 207 -7.88 13.73 -15.38
N PHE A 208 -6.98 13.95 -14.44
CA PHE A 208 -6.15 15.13 -14.33
C PHE A 208 -4.70 14.81 -14.68
N ALA A 209 -4.04 15.78 -15.32
CA ALA A 209 -2.62 15.77 -15.57
C ALA A 209 -2.03 17.02 -14.93
N VAL A 210 -1.22 16.84 -13.90
CA VAL A 210 -0.65 17.94 -13.12
C VAL A 210 0.85 18.02 -13.34
N ARG A 211 1.31 19.13 -13.86
CA ARG A 211 2.74 19.45 -13.92
C ARG A 211 3.09 20.30 -12.70
N GLY A 212 3.94 19.73 -11.86
CA GLY A 212 4.39 20.39 -10.64
C GLY A 212 5.86 20.79 -10.68
N PRO A 213 6.33 21.52 -9.67
CA PRO A 213 7.76 21.86 -9.52
C PRO A 213 8.57 20.67 -8.96
N TRP A 214 8.32 19.47 -9.47
CA TRP A 214 8.88 18.21 -8.94
C TRP A 214 10.41 18.20 -8.94
N ALA A 215 11.04 18.76 -9.97
CA ALA A 215 12.49 18.78 -10.15
C ALA A 215 13.27 19.61 -9.08
N ARG A 216 12.58 20.29 -8.17
CA ARG A 216 13.23 21.08 -7.12
C ARG A 216 13.52 20.29 -5.83
N ARG A 217 13.02 19.07 -5.72
CA ARG A 217 13.40 18.11 -4.69
C ARG A 217 14.45 17.19 -5.28
N SER A 218 15.71 17.62 -5.28
CA SER A 218 16.81 16.68 -5.48
C SER A 218 16.73 15.61 -4.39
N PRO A 219 16.94 14.32 -4.73
CA PRO A 219 17.17 13.34 -3.68
C PRO A 219 18.32 13.87 -2.83
N ALA A 220 18.15 13.81 -1.51
CA ALA A 220 19.24 14.10 -0.60
C ALA A 220 20.38 13.18 -1.02
N SER A 221 21.51 13.79 -1.39
CA SER A 221 22.73 13.03 -1.68
C SER A 221 23.04 12.13 -0.51
N VAL A 222 23.07 10.84 -0.76
CA VAL A 222 23.51 9.78 0.16
C VAL A 222 24.97 10.02 0.50
#